data_13c28bd0c249e469896391e57c5de7d3
#
_entry.id   13c28bd0c249e469896391e57c5de7d3
#
_cell.length_a   1.000
_cell.length_b   1.000
_cell.length_c   1.000
_cell.angle_alpha   90.00
_cell.angle_beta   90.00
_cell.angle_gamma   90.00
#
_symmetry.space_group_name_H-M   'P 1'
#
loop_
_entity.id
_entity.type
_entity.pdbx_description
1 polymer ?
#
loop_
_entity_poly.entity_id
_entity_poly.type
_entity_poly.pdbx_seq_one_letter_code
_entity_poly.pdbx_strand_id
1 'polypeptide(L)'
;MFCKILGMRVLIADDQPSVGSTIALLVSAAKHHVVKVVSSGAEAIKAYHTYRPDVVLMDYSMARLNGGTACRYILTEDPGARIVFVSSRPSAELTDLGAVAIMHKPVDLKELEELLNDMDAQLVFDYARWR
;
A
#
# COMPACT_ATOMS: atom_id res chain seq x y z
N MET A 1 -21.09 -15.14 13.50
CA MET A 1 -19.75 -14.97 14.10
C MET A 1 -18.81 -14.31 13.10
N PHE A 2 -18.07 -13.35 13.55
CA PHE A 2 -17.10 -12.65 12.71
C PHE A 2 -15.80 -13.45 12.64
N CYS A 3 -15.23 -13.54 11.43
CA CYS A 3 -13.92 -14.16 11.20
C CYS A 3 -13.15 -13.34 10.18
N LYS A 4 -12.05 -12.71 10.62
CA LYS A 4 -11.16 -11.98 9.73
C LYS A 4 -9.96 -12.87 9.39
N ILE A 5 -9.59 -12.89 8.12
CA ILE A 5 -8.36 -13.55 7.68
C ILE A 5 -7.18 -12.77 8.28
N LEU A 6 -6.24 -13.50 8.90
CA LEU A 6 -5.05 -12.87 9.46
C LEU A 6 -4.17 -12.35 8.34
N GLY A 7 -3.60 -11.19 8.57
CA GLY A 7 -2.74 -10.50 7.61
C GLY A 7 -3.53 -9.54 6.73
N MET A 8 -2.81 -8.62 6.12
CA MET A 8 -3.38 -7.61 5.25
C MET A 8 -3.33 -8.04 3.80
N ARG A 9 -4.31 -7.58 3.05
CA ARG A 9 -4.34 -7.74 1.59
C ARG A 9 -3.66 -6.52 0.98
N VAL A 10 -2.55 -6.74 0.28
CA VAL A 10 -1.64 -5.68 -0.13
C VAL A 10 -1.60 -5.58 -1.65
N LEU A 11 -1.85 -4.38 -2.17
CA LEU A 11 -1.64 -4.04 -3.57
C LEU A 11 -0.30 -3.33 -3.67
N ILE A 12 0.52 -3.73 -4.64
CA ILE A 12 1.84 -3.13 -4.86
C ILE A 12 1.87 -2.48 -6.24
N ALA A 13 2.30 -1.23 -6.29
CA ALA A 13 2.43 -0.49 -7.55
C ALA A 13 3.86 0.07 -7.65
N ASP A 14 4.61 -0.40 -8.63
CA ASP A 14 5.98 0.06 -8.91
C ASP A 14 6.29 -0.20 -10.37
N ASP A 15 6.79 0.82 -11.08
CA ASP A 15 7.05 0.69 -12.51
C ASP A 15 8.34 -0.06 -12.83
N GLN A 16 9.11 -0.43 -11.82
CA GLN A 16 10.27 -1.30 -11.99
C GLN A 16 9.88 -2.71 -11.54
N PRO A 17 9.69 -3.67 -12.47
CA PRO A 17 9.21 -5.00 -12.12
C PRO A 17 10.06 -5.73 -11.06
N SER A 18 11.37 -5.54 -11.12
CA SER A 18 12.26 -6.17 -10.14
C SER A 18 12.03 -5.63 -8.72
N VAL A 19 11.73 -4.34 -8.59
CA VAL A 19 11.45 -3.73 -7.29
C VAL A 19 10.08 -4.20 -6.79
N GLY A 20 9.08 -4.18 -7.65
CA GLY A 20 7.74 -4.68 -7.29
C GLY A 20 7.77 -6.13 -6.83
N SER A 21 8.51 -6.98 -7.53
CA SER A 21 8.67 -8.39 -7.16
C SER A 21 9.38 -8.56 -5.82
N THR A 22 10.40 -7.75 -5.58
CA THR A 22 11.13 -7.78 -4.31
C THR A 22 10.22 -7.38 -3.15
N ILE A 23 9.45 -6.31 -3.31
CA ILE A 23 8.50 -5.87 -2.29
C ILE A 23 7.45 -6.96 -2.04
N ALA A 24 6.98 -7.63 -3.10
CA ALA A 24 6.02 -8.72 -2.97
C ALA A 24 6.59 -9.87 -2.12
N LEU A 25 7.86 -10.21 -2.32
CA LEU A 25 8.52 -11.24 -1.51
C LEU A 25 8.61 -10.81 -0.04
N LEU A 26 8.92 -9.55 0.21
CA LEU A 26 9.02 -9.03 1.58
C LEU A 26 7.65 -9.03 2.27
N VAL A 27 6.59 -8.65 1.55
CA VAL A 27 5.22 -8.67 2.08
C VAL A 27 4.83 -10.10 2.46
N SER A 28 5.13 -11.05 1.59
CA SER A 28 4.83 -12.46 1.85
C SER A 28 5.63 -13.00 3.02
N ALA A 29 6.91 -12.61 3.13
CA ALA A 29 7.76 -13.00 4.25
C ALA A 29 7.23 -12.45 5.57
N ALA A 30 6.59 -11.30 5.54
CA ALA A 30 5.96 -10.67 6.71
C ALA A 30 4.58 -11.26 7.03
N LYS A 31 4.17 -12.32 6.31
CA LYS A 31 2.91 -13.04 6.53
C LYS A 31 1.67 -12.23 6.14
N HIS A 32 1.81 -11.34 5.17
CA HIS A 32 0.69 -10.63 4.56
C HIS A 32 0.45 -11.14 3.14
N HIS A 33 -0.64 -10.73 2.51
CA HIS A 33 -1.08 -11.31 1.24
C HIS A 33 -1.01 -10.29 0.11
N VAL A 34 -0.22 -10.57 -0.91
CA VAL A 34 -0.15 -9.73 -2.10
C VAL A 34 -1.32 -10.09 -3.01
N VAL A 35 -2.22 -9.13 -3.24
CA VAL A 35 -3.38 -9.36 -4.12
C VAL A 35 -3.05 -9.08 -5.57
N LYS A 36 -2.15 -8.13 -5.82
CA LYS A 36 -1.73 -7.80 -7.19
C LYS A 36 -0.46 -6.96 -7.15
N VAL A 37 0.37 -7.09 -8.16
CA VAL A 37 1.50 -6.20 -8.42
C VAL A 37 1.25 -5.54 -9.77
N VAL A 38 1.23 -4.21 -9.79
CA VAL A 38 0.99 -3.45 -11.01
C VAL A 38 2.15 -2.50 -11.25
N SER A 39 2.24 -1.95 -12.46
CA SER A 39 3.41 -1.20 -12.89
C SER A 39 3.13 0.24 -13.29
N SER A 40 1.92 0.74 -13.04
CA SER A 40 1.59 2.14 -13.33
C SER A 40 0.52 2.65 -12.38
N GLY A 41 0.41 3.99 -12.29
CA GLY A 41 -0.62 4.61 -11.48
C GLY A 41 -2.02 4.29 -11.98
N ALA A 42 -2.21 4.23 -13.30
CA ALA A 42 -3.50 3.89 -13.89
C ALA A 42 -3.91 2.47 -13.53
N GLU A 43 -2.97 1.53 -13.61
CA GLU A 43 -3.22 0.15 -13.20
C GLU A 43 -3.52 0.04 -11.71
N ALA A 44 -2.85 0.87 -10.90
CA ALA A 44 -3.08 0.89 -9.44
C ALA A 44 -4.50 1.33 -9.12
N ILE A 45 -5.00 2.36 -9.79
CA ILE A 45 -6.39 2.83 -9.61
C ILE A 45 -7.37 1.73 -9.95
N LYS A 46 -7.17 1.08 -11.10
CA LYS A 46 -8.03 0.01 -11.57
C LYS A 46 -7.98 -1.20 -10.63
N ALA A 47 -6.79 -1.58 -10.20
CA ALA A 47 -6.60 -2.72 -9.29
C ALA A 47 -7.21 -2.44 -7.91
N TYR A 48 -7.09 -1.20 -7.43
CA TYR A 48 -7.74 -0.82 -6.18
C TYR A 48 -9.24 -1.05 -6.25
N HIS A 49 -9.86 -0.61 -7.31
CA HIS A 49 -11.29 -0.78 -7.51
C HIS A 49 -11.68 -2.26 -7.59
N THR A 50 -10.88 -3.06 -8.27
CA THR A 50 -11.15 -4.50 -8.46
C THR A 50 -10.92 -5.31 -7.19
N TYR A 51 -9.81 -5.09 -6.52
CA TYR A 51 -9.36 -5.94 -5.43
C TYR A 51 -9.70 -5.41 -4.04
N ARG A 52 -9.95 -4.13 -3.91
CA ARG A 52 -10.22 -3.49 -2.61
C ARG A 52 -9.23 -3.94 -1.53
N PRO A 53 -7.94 -3.66 -1.73
CA PRO A 53 -6.93 -4.10 -0.76
C PRO A 53 -7.06 -3.37 0.57
N ASP A 54 -6.44 -3.91 1.60
CA ASP A 54 -6.36 -3.25 2.91
C ASP A 54 -5.35 -2.11 2.89
N VAL A 55 -4.31 -2.22 2.07
CA VAL A 55 -3.27 -1.21 1.94
C VAL A 55 -2.67 -1.25 0.53
N VAL A 56 -2.24 -0.09 0.05
CA VAL A 56 -1.50 0.04 -1.21
C VAL A 56 -0.09 0.49 -0.88
N LEU A 57 0.91 -0.26 -1.34
CA LEU A 57 2.30 0.18 -1.33
C LEU A 57 2.59 0.79 -2.70
N MET A 58 2.68 2.11 -2.75
CA MET A 58 2.68 2.88 -3.99
C MET A 58 4.01 3.58 -4.20
N ASP A 59 4.71 3.24 -5.28
CA ASP A 59 5.86 4.01 -5.71
C ASP A 59 5.38 5.39 -6.14
N TYR A 60 5.99 6.45 -5.61
CA TYR A 60 5.62 7.80 -5.99
C TYR A 60 6.02 8.12 -7.43
N SER A 61 7.25 7.77 -7.81
CA SER A 61 7.82 8.14 -9.09
C SER A 61 7.56 7.08 -10.15
N MET A 62 6.37 7.13 -10.75
CA MET A 62 6.02 6.24 -11.85
C MET A 62 5.79 7.03 -13.12
N ALA A 63 6.12 6.42 -14.26
CA ALA A 63 5.91 7.03 -15.56
C ALA A 63 4.43 7.26 -15.82
N ARG A 64 4.13 8.33 -16.56
CA ARG A 64 2.77 8.75 -16.99
C ARG A 64 1.92 9.28 -15.85
N LEU A 65 1.47 8.41 -14.96
CA LEU A 65 0.65 8.80 -13.82
C LEU A 65 1.42 8.44 -12.56
N ASN A 66 1.92 9.45 -11.86
CA ASN A 66 2.73 9.22 -10.67
C ASN A 66 1.87 8.78 -9.48
N GLY A 67 2.54 8.29 -8.43
CA GLY A 67 1.88 7.75 -7.26
C GLY A 67 1.03 8.79 -6.52
N GLY A 68 1.45 10.05 -6.51
CA GLY A 68 0.69 11.12 -5.87
C GLY A 68 -0.66 11.34 -6.55
N THR A 69 -0.68 11.35 -7.88
CA THR A 69 -1.92 11.50 -8.64
C THR A 69 -2.81 10.27 -8.46
N ALA A 70 -2.22 9.07 -8.52
CA ALA A 70 -2.97 7.84 -8.29
C ALA A 70 -3.59 7.81 -6.89
N CYS A 71 -2.83 8.22 -5.89
CA CYS A 71 -3.30 8.32 -4.50
C CYS A 71 -4.51 9.24 -4.41
N ARG A 72 -4.45 10.40 -5.05
CA ARG A 72 -5.56 11.35 -5.05
C ARG A 72 -6.82 10.75 -5.65
N TYR A 73 -6.69 10.06 -6.78
CA TYR A 73 -7.83 9.40 -7.43
C TYR A 73 -8.45 8.34 -6.52
N ILE A 74 -7.61 7.50 -5.92
CA ILE A 74 -8.09 6.45 -5.03
C ILE A 74 -8.82 7.05 -3.83
N LEU A 75 -8.26 8.08 -3.21
CA LEU A 75 -8.86 8.72 -2.04
C LEU A 75 -10.13 9.47 -2.37
N THR A 76 -10.29 9.96 -3.59
CA THR A 76 -11.53 10.59 -4.02
C THR A 76 -12.67 9.57 -4.06
N GLU A 77 -12.38 8.36 -4.53
CA GLU A 77 -13.38 7.29 -4.61
C GLU A 77 -13.60 6.59 -3.27
N ASP A 78 -12.53 6.46 -2.49
CA ASP A 78 -12.56 5.78 -1.20
C ASP A 78 -11.72 6.57 -0.19
N PRO A 79 -12.34 7.50 0.56
CA PRO A 79 -11.61 8.31 1.54
C PRO A 79 -10.95 7.50 2.65
N GLY A 80 -11.40 6.26 2.86
CA GLY A 80 -10.80 5.37 3.86
C GLY A 80 -9.64 4.54 3.33
N ALA A 81 -9.25 4.71 2.06
CA ALA A 81 -8.13 3.97 1.49
C ALA A 81 -6.84 4.28 2.24
N ARG A 82 -6.03 3.23 2.46
CA ARG A 82 -4.75 3.36 3.12
C ARG A 82 -3.66 3.19 2.09
N ILE A 83 -2.88 4.24 1.89
CA ILE A 83 -1.81 4.26 0.91
C ILE A 83 -0.51 4.60 1.61
N VAL A 84 0.50 3.77 1.36
CA VAL A 84 1.86 3.98 1.84
C VAL A 84 2.72 4.29 0.62
N PHE A 85 3.34 5.45 0.58
CA PHE A 85 4.32 5.72 -0.47
C PHE A 85 5.61 4.98 -0.18
N VAL A 86 6.17 4.40 -1.22
CA VAL A 86 7.49 3.77 -1.19
C VAL A 86 8.35 4.55 -2.17
N SER A 87 9.34 5.30 -1.70
CA SER A 87 10.01 6.25 -2.54
C SER A 87 11.47 6.47 -2.14
N SER A 88 12.30 6.85 -3.11
CA SER A 88 13.66 7.34 -2.84
C SER A 88 13.70 8.86 -2.67
N ARG A 89 12.55 9.55 -2.80
CA ARG A 89 12.47 10.99 -2.60
C ARG A 89 12.40 11.33 -1.12
N PRO A 90 12.84 12.56 -0.74
CA PRO A 90 12.69 13.01 0.65
C PRO A 90 11.24 13.04 1.10
N SER A 91 10.99 12.68 2.35
CA SER A 91 9.63 12.67 2.92
C SER A 91 8.93 14.02 2.79
N ALA A 92 9.68 15.11 2.90
CA ALA A 92 9.10 16.45 2.85
C ALA A 92 8.37 16.73 1.53
N GLU A 93 8.77 16.06 0.44
CA GLU A 93 8.13 16.23 -0.86
C GLU A 93 6.83 15.44 -0.98
N LEU A 94 6.58 14.51 -0.06
CA LEU A 94 5.46 13.56 -0.13
C LEU A 94 4.42 13.79 0.94
N THR A 95 4.62 14.77 1.82
CA THR A 95 3.65 15.10 2.86
C THR A 95 2.41 15.75 2.25
N ASP A 96 1.30 15.68 2.96
CA ASP A 96 0.01 16.30 2.57
C ASP A 96 -0.61 15.72 1.29
N LEU A 97 -0.17 14.54 0.88
CA LEU A 97 -0.76 13.86 -0.28
C LEU A 97 -1.85 12.84 0.12
N GLY A 98 -2.08 12.70 1.42
CA GLY A 98 -3.13 11.81 1.91
C GLY A 98 -2.69 10.39 2.24
N ALA A 99 -1.42 10.06 2.04
CA ALA A 99 -0.90 8.75 2.41
C ALA A 99 -0.81 8.62 3.94
N VAL A 100 -0.99 7.42 4.44
CA VAL A 100 -0.92 7.16 5.89
C VAL A 100 0.52 6.99 6.38
N ALA A 101 1.46 6.69 5.48
CA ALA A 101 2.86 6.55 5.82
C ALA A 101 3.74 6.69 4.57
N ILE A 102 5.01 6.92 4.79
CA ILE A 102 6.03 7.00 3.75
C ILE A 102 7.18 6.08 4.15
N MET A 103 7.54 5.19 3.23
CA MET A 103 8.63 4.25 3.42
C MET A 103 9.70 4.54 2.39
N HIS A 104 10.95 4.57 2.81
CA HIS A 104 12.05 4.91 1.91
C HIS A 104 12.66 3.66 1.28
N LYS A 105 13.08 3.80 0.03
CA LYS A 105 13.82 2.74 -0.67
C LYS A 105 15.30 2.78 -0.28
N PRO A 106 15.99 1.64 -0.16
CA PRO A 106 15.46 0.29 -0.33
C PRO A 106 14.57 -0.11 0.84
N VAL A 107 13.54 -0.90 0.55
CA VAL A 107 12.59 -1.33 1.59
C VAL A 107 13.25 -2.35 2.50
N ASP A 108 13.21 -2.09 3.79
CA ASP A 108 13.72 -2.99 4.81
C ASP A 108 12.61 -3.90 5.33
N LEU A 109 12.90 -5.20 5.41
CA LEU A 109 11.89 -6.18 5.84
C LEU A 109 11.34 -5.87 7.22
N LYS A 110 12.21 -5.54 8.16
CA LYS A 110 11.78 -5.28 9.54
C LYS A 110 10.85 -4.06 9.61
N GLU A 111 11.22 -2.99 8.91
CA GLU A 111 10.42 -1.78 8.85
C GLU A 111 9.07 -2.04 8.21
N LEU A 112 9.06 -2.77 7.09
CA LEU A 112 7.83 -3.14 6.40
C LEU A 112 6.94 -4.00 7.30
N GLU A 113 7.54 -4.98 7.97
CA GLU A 113 6.84 -5.88 8.86
C GLU A 113 6.18 -5.12 10.02
N GLU A 114 6.92 -4.22 10.65
CA GLU A 114 6.39 -3.41 11.73
C GLU A 114 5.22 -2.54 11.26
N LEU A 115 5.38 -1.87 10.12
CA LEU A 115 4.33 -1.02 9.58
C LEU A 115 3.06 -1.81 9.27
N LEU A 116 3.20 -2.92 8.54
CA LEU A 116 2.04 -3.71 8.16
C LEU A 116 1.36 -4.36 9.36
N ASN A 117 2.14 -4.83 10.33
CA ASN A 117 1.57 -5.42 11.53
C ASN A 117 0.82 -4.39 12.37
N ASP A 118 1.33 -3.18 12.48
CA ASP A 118 0.64 -2.10 13.20
C ASP A 118 -0.66 -1.73 12.49
N MET A 119 -0.64 -1.64 11.17
CA MET A 119 -1.83 -1.34 10.39
C MET A 119 -2.87 -2.46 10.49
N ASP A 120 -2.42 -3.71 10.48
CA ASP A 120 -3.29 -4.87 10.61
C ASP A 120 -3.96 -4.89 11.99
N ALA A 121 -3.22 -4.62 13.04
CA ALA A 121 -3.76 -4.52 14.40
C ALA A 121 -4.81 -3.42 14.49
N GLN A 122 -4.59 -2.27 13.86
CA GLN A 122 -5.55 -1.18 13.84
C GLN A 122 -6.83 -1.57 13.11
N LEU A 123 -6.71 -2.28 11.99
CA LEU A 123 -7.87 -2.76 11.25
C LEU A 123 -8.73 -3.71 12.08
N VAL A 124 -8.10 -4.64 12.77
CA VAL A 124 -8.82 -5.58 13.64
C VAL A 124 -9.54 -4.83 14.76
N PHE A 125 -8.88 -3.87 15.36
CA PHE A 125 -9.46 -3.04 16.42
C PHE A 125 -10.66 -2.24 15.90
N ASP A 126 -10.51 -1.57 14.77
CA ASP A 126 -11.56 -0.76 14.17
C ASP A 126 -12.77 -1.63 13.81
N TYR A 127 -12.53 -2.80 13.23
CA TYR A 127 -13.60 -3.72 12.89
C TYR A 127 -14.38 -4.16 14.14
N ALA A 128 -13.66 -4.48 15.20
CA ALA A 128 -14.29 -4.94 16.45
C ALA A 128 -15.17 -3.84 17.08
N ARG A 129 -14.79 -2.58 16.92
CA ARG A 129 -15.57 -1.45 17.44
C ARG A 129 -16.95 -1.33 16.80
N TRP A 130 -17.08 -1.76 15.56
CA TRP A 130 -18.32 -1.58 14.80
C TRP A 130 -19.28 -2.76 14.94
N ARG A 131 -18.92 -3.73 15.71
CA ARG A 131 -19.79 -4.88 16.01
C ARG A 131 -20.63 -4.62 17.25
#